data_37bccaf19ff982a37db5c9135895f2dc
#
_entry.id   37bccaf19ff982a37db5c9135895f2dc
#
_cell.length_a   1.000
_cell.length_b   1.000
_cell.length_c   1.000
_cell.angle_alpha   90.00
_cell.angle_beta   90.00
_cell.angle_gamma   90.00
#
_symmetry.space_group_name_H-M   'P 1'
#
loop_
_entity.id
_entity.type
_entity.pdbx_description
1 polymer ?
#
loop_
_entity_poly.entity_id
_entity_poly.type
_entity_poly.pdbx_seq_one_letter_code
_entity_poly.pdbx_strand_id
1 'polypeptide(L)'
;MNERSWDRLLRSIEDGLVVPVVGRQLFTGPGGGDGLQARVARRLLEFHGRDPEAEPLPLFRELDDAVSRIKHDCDLQDLYADVHDIIDELTAEGEGAAPESIRQIAAISHFRLLVTLTPDDLLARCLRRRCAVNEIVHSPYLPTSEGSDLPGDWQARQGEVQLLYVFGKSRPAPMFAIHAEDVLEYAHNIMARGGHVPVRFLGELQQRNLLLIGCSLPEWLVRFFLRLTNQRRLSDTQRRREWLIEPLRPEGGLVRFLKTFSQETEILSDISPPAFVGQLHRRWLERHGGAEQSANSAAATAPVSPSCMFFISYCRSTDLPAAEMFFESLLSAGVAREEIWFDRTALEPGNDFRDRILEGIRTCRYFVPLISRPADALEEKFFRREWGEAVDRSKGIQGRTFIVPLIVDRDYQPQAYERVPREWTDGLDFGHAPVGQPDERTGGLLKRLIRAERQPRA
;
A
#
# COMPACT_ATOMS: atom_id res chain seq x y z
N MET A 1 -23.34 -8.53 18.71
CA MET A 1 -22.29 -8.92 19.72
C MET A 1 -22.65 -8.37 21.09
N ASN A 2 -22.49 -9.17 22.16
CA ASN A 2 -22.63 -8.71 23.53
C ASN A 2 -21.30 -8.11 24.06
N GLU A 3 -21.31 -7.41 25.20
CA GLU A 3 -20.13 -6.74 25.76
C GLU A 3 -18.97 -7.71 26.03
N ARG A 4 -19.24 -8.93 26.46
CA ARG A 4 -18.19 -9.95 26.71
C ARG A 4 -17.51 -10.40 25.41
N SER A 5 -18.25 -10.48 24.31
CA SER A 5 -17.67 -10.82 22.99
C SER A 5 -16.82 -9.66 22.46
N TRP A 6 -17.27 -8.40 22.67
CA TRP A 6 -16.47 -7.21 22.31
C TRP A 6 -15.18 -7.14 23.12
N ASP A 7 -15.24 -7.29 24.44
CA ASP A 7 -14.04 -7.31 25.29
C ASP A 7 -13.04 -8.38 24.88
N ARG A 8 -13.54 -9.54 24.48
CA ARG A 8 -12.70 -10.66 24.03
C ARG A 8 -12.03 -10.34 22.71
N LEU A 9 -12.76 -9.79 21.74
CA LEU A 9 -12.20 -9.37 20.45
C LEU A 9 -11.12 -8.32 20.66
N LEU A 10 -11.39 -7.28 21.44
CA LEU A 10 -10.44 -6.20 21.71
C LEU A 10 -9.16 -6.71 22.38
N ARG A 11 -9.27 -7.58 23.40
CA ARG A 11 -8.09 -8.23 24.02
C ARG A 11 -7.30 -9.06 23.02
N SER A 12 -7.98 -9.84 22.17
CA SER A 12 -7.30 -10.63 21.15
C SER A 12 -6.56 -9.74 20.11
N ILE A 13 -7.07 -8.54 19.85
CA ILE A 13 -6.39 -7.55 19.00
C ILE A 13 -5.17 -6.98 19.73
N GLU A 14 -5.29 -6.62 21.01
CA GLU A 14 -4.19 -6.15 21.88
C GLU A 14 -3.05 -7.17 21.96
N ASP A 15 -3.41 -8.45 22.07
CA ASP A 15 -2.45 -9.56 22.10
C ASP A 15 -1.82 -9.85 20.72
N GLY A 16 -2.21 -9.12 19.67
CA GLY A 16 -1.73 -9.32 18.29
C GLY A 16 -2.19 -10.65 17.68
N LEU A 17 -3.25 -11.26 18.21
CA LEU A 17 -3.74 -12.57 17.80
C LEU A 17 -4.82 -12.51 16.72
N VAL A 18 -5.23 -11.34 16.26
CA VAL A 18 -6.30 -11.18 15.27
C VAL A 18 -5.73 -10.72 13.94
N VAL A 19 -6.14 -11.39 12.86
CA VAL A 19 -5.85 -11.00 11.49
C VAL A 19 -7.16 -10.61 10.81
N PRO A 20 -7.37 -9.33 10.47
CA PRO A 20 -8.50 -8.92 9.67
C PRO A 20 -8.34 -9.38 8.21
N VAL A 21 -9.41 -9.95 7.68
CA VAL A 21 -9.59 -10.27 6.26
C VAL A 21 -10.59 -9.27 5.69
N VAL A 22 -10.07 -8.31 4.94
CA VAL A 22 -10.82 -7.16 4.42
C VAL A 22 -11.45 -7.49 3.09
N GLY A 23 -12.77 -7.48 3.04
CA GLY A 23 -13.53 -7.81 1.84
C GLY A 23 -14.16 -6.60 1.16
N ARG A 24 -14.75 -6.86 0.00
CA ARG A 24 -15.29 -5.84 -0.92
C ARG A 24 -16.41 -4.96 -0.34
N GLN A 25 -17.19 -5.47 0.63
CA GLN A 25 -18.26 -4.68 1.25
C GLN A 25 -17.74 -3.48 2.07
N LEU A 26 -16.48 -3.45 2.45
CA LEU A 26 -15.87 -2.31 3.13
C LEU A 26 -15.54 -1.13 2.19
N PHE A 27 -15.60 -1.36 0.88
CA PHE A 27 -15.32 -0.35 -0.15
C PHE A 27 -16.59 0.35 -0.66
N THR A 28 -17.68 0.31 0.09
CA THR A 28 -18.91 1.05 -0.19
C THR A 28 -18.78 2.51 0.22
N GLY A 29 -19.37 3.41 -0.56
CA GLY A 29 -19.40 4.83 -0.30
C GLY A 29 -20.27 5.22 0.93
N PRO A 30 -20.25 6.48 1.36
CA PRO A 30 -21.08 6.99 2.43
C PRO A 30 -22.58 6.73 2.15
N GLY A 31 -23.31 6.26 3.17
CA GLY A 31 -24.76 6.00 3.03
C GLY A 31 -25.14 4.74 2.26
N GLY A 32 -24.19 3.82 2.01
CA GLY A 32 -24.47 2.58 1.27
C GLY A 32 -24.46 2.78 -0.26
N GLY A 33 -23.80 3.82 -0.73
CA GLY A 33 -23.59 4.05 -2.17
C GLY A 33 -22.74 2.94 -2.82
N ASP A 34 -22.66 2.99 -4.14
CA ASP A 34 -21.96 1.99 -4.94
C ASP A 34 -20.54 1.72 -4.45
N GLY A 35 -20.26 0.45 -4.26
CA GLY A 35 -18.91 -0.01 -3.91
C GLY A 35 -17.92 0.23 -5.06
N LEU A 36 -16.62 0.21 -4.74
CA LEU A 36 -15.57 0.39 -5.74
C LEU A 36 -15.76 -0.57 -6.93
N GLN A 37 -16.07 -1.85 -6.68
CA GLN A 37 -16.25 -2.83 -7.76
C GLN A 37 -17.46 -2.52 -8.65
N ALA A 38 -18.55 -2.00 -8.09
CA ALA A 38 -19.71 -1.58 -8.88
C ALA A 38 -19.37 -0.38 -9.80
N ARG A 39 -18.58 0.57 -9.27
CA ARG A 39 -18.10 1.71 -10.06
C ARG A 39 -17.15 1.28 -11.18
N VAL A 40 -16.21 0.38 -10.87
CA VAL A 40 -15.29 -0.20 -11.86
C VAL A 40 -16.09 -0.94 -12.95
N ALA A 41 -17.05 -1.77 -12.55
CA ALA A 41 -17.88 -2.53 -13.47
C ALA A 41 -18.68 -1.64 -14.44
N ARG A 42 -19.34 -0.58 -13.94
CA ARG A 42 -20.05 0.37 -14.79
C ARG A 42 -19.12 1.08 -15.76
N ARG A 43 -17.99 1.60 -15.24
CA ARG A 43 -17.02 2.30 -16.08
C ARG A 43 -16.44 1.40 -17.16
N LEU A 44 -16.19 0.12 -16.83
CA LEU A 44 -15.73 -0.87 -17.78
C LEU A 44 -16.76 -1.14 -18.90
N LEU A 45 -18.05 -1.31 -18.55
CA LEU A 45 -19.11 -1.47 -19.52
C LEU A 45 -19.23 -0.24 -20.44
N GLU A 46 -19.22 0.97 -19.88
CA GLU A 46 -19.24 2.23 -20.64
C GLU A 46 -18.06 2.32 -21.60
N PHE A 47 -16.83 1.99 -21.13
CA PHE A 47 -15.62 2.01 -21.94
C PHE A 47 -15.71 1.08 -23.17
N HIS A 48 -16.36 -0.08 -23.01
CA HIS A 48 -16.62 -1.03 -24.09
C HIS A 48 -17.94 -0.77 -24.83
N GLY A 49 -18.54 0.42 -24.69
CA GLY A 49 -19.75 0.83 -25.42
C GLY A 49 -21.01 0.06 -25.04
N ARG A 50 -21.06 -0.55 -23.84
CA ARG A 50 -22.23 -1.22 -23.28
C ARG A 50 -22.95 -0.28 -22.31
N ASP A 51 -24.29 -0.32 -22.32
CA ASP A 51 -25.09 0.42 -21.36
C ASP A 51 -25.09 -0.33 -19.99
N PRO A 52 -24.52 0.25 -18.93
CA PRO A 52 -24.48 -0.41 -17.60
C PRO A 52 -25.85 -0.54 -16.95
N GLU A 53 -26.86 0.26 -17.40
CA GLU A 53 -28.22 0.22 -16.85
C GLU A 53 -29.16 -0.73 -17.65
N ALA A 54 -28.70 -1.27 -18.78
CA ALA A 54 -29.50 -2.21 -19.58
C ALA A 54 -29.89 -3.48 -18.82
N GLU A 55 -28.99 -3.98 -17.96
CA GLU A 55 -29.22 -5.11 -17.07
C GLU A 55 -28.60 -4.83 -15.71
N PRO A 56 -29.34 -5.00 -14.59
CA PRO A 56 -28.82 -4.76 -13.26
C PRO A 56 -27.61 -5.64 -12.96
N LEU A 57 -26.54 -5.04 -12.44
CA LEU A 57 -25.36 -5.76 -11.97
C LEU A 57 -25.66 -6.47 -10.64
N PRO A 58 -25.32 -7.75 -10.49
CA PRO A 58 -25.57 -8.48 -9.24
C PRO A 58 -24.68 -7.96 -8.12
N LEU A 59 -25.31 -7.63 -6.98
CA LEU A 59 -24.66 -7.05 -5.82
C LEU A 59 -23.45 -7.90 -5.35
N PHE A 60 -22.32 -7.28 -5.17
CA PHE A 60 -21.02 -7.87 -4.81
C PHE A 60 -20.44 -8.85 -5.84
N ARG A 61 -20.96 -8.84 -7.07
CA ARG A 61 -20.44 -9.58 -8.22
C ARG A 61 -20.43 -8.71 -9.48
N GLU A 62 -20.48 -7.41 -9.30
CA GLU A 62 -20.65 -6.45 -10.38
C GLU A 62 -19.52 -6.55 -11.41
N LEU A 63 -18.25 -6.62 -10.95
CA LEU A 63 -17.10 -6.75 -11.85
C LEU A 63 -17.07 -8.09 -12.57
N ASP A 64 -17.32 -9.20 -11.86
CA ASP A 64 -17.40 -10.54 -12.45
C ASP A 64 -18.45 -10.61 -13.57
N ASP A 65 -19.62 -9.99 -13.35
CA ASP A 65 -20.70 -9.94 -14.32
C ASP A 65 -20.35 -9.04 -15.52
N ALA A 66 -19.83 -7.84 -15.27
CA ALA A 66 -19.39 -6.92 -16.33
C ALA A 66 -18.32 -7.55 -17.23
N VAL A 67 -17.29 -8.16 -16.65
CA VAL A 67 -16.25 -8.89 -17.37
C VAL A 67 -16.87 -10.02 -18.21
N SER A 68 -17.82 -10.78 -17.64
CA SER A 68 -18.49 -11.88 -18.35
C SER A 68 -19.26 -11.42 -19.58
N ARG A 69 -19.80 -10.19 -19.57
CA ARG A 69 -20.55 -9.60 -20.70
C ARG A 69 -19.66 -9.15 -21.86
N ILE A 70 -18.38 -8.83 -21.58
CA ILE A 70 -17.47 -8.24 -22.59
C ILE A 70 -16.30 -9.14 -22.98
N LYS A 71 -15.96 -10.16 -22.20
CA LYS A 71 -14.77 -11.01 -22.40
C LYS A 71 -14.68 -11.72 -23.75
N HIS A 72 -15.78 -11.83 -24.49
CA HIS A 72 -15.79 -12.43 -25.81
C HIS A 72 -15.57 -11.42 -26.95
N ASP A 73 -15.62 -10.12 -26.64
CA ASP A 73 -15.56 -9.04 -27.61
C ASP A 73 -14.17 -8.36 -27.62
N CYS A 74 -13.29 -8.69 -26.67
CA CYS A 74 -11.96 -8.08 -26.53
C CYS A 74 -10.90 -9.11 -26.11
N ASP A 75 -9.63 -8.75 -26.27
CA ASP A 75 -8.52 -9.55 -25.77
C ASP A 75 -8.52 -9.54 -24.23
N LEU A 76 -8.29 -10.71 -23.65
CA LEU A 76 -8.28 -10.85 -22.18
C LEU A 76 -7.16 -10.01 -21.53
N GLN A 77 -6.01 -9.84 -22.20
CA GLN A 77 -4.91 -9.00 -21.66
C GLN A 77 -5.29 -7.53 -21.63
N ASP A 78 -5.95 -7.03 -22.69
CA ASP A 78 -6.43 -5.65 -22.73
C ASP A 78 -7.45 -5.39 -21.62
N LEU A 79 -8.31 -6.37 -21.34
CA LEU A 79 -9.30 -6.28 -20.27
C LEU A 79 -8.69 -6.08 -18.87
N TYR A 80 -7.56 -6.73 -18.57
CA TYR A 80 -6.85 -6.48 -17.31
C TYR A 80 -6.21 -5.10 -17.26
N ALA A 81 -5.71 -4.59 -18.39
CA ALA A 81 -5.19 -3.24 -18.48
C ALA A 81 -6.30 -2.21 -18.28
N ASP A 82 -7.46 -2.38 -18.95
CA ASP A 82 -8.61 -1.49 -18.80
C ASP A 82 -9.12 -1.45 -17.35
N VAL A 83 -9.26 -2.62 -16.70
CA VAL A 83 -9.69 -2.70 -15.30
C VAL A 83 -8.66 -2.03 -14.39
N HIS A 84 -7.37 -2.19 -14.65
CA HIS A 84 -6.30 -1.53 -13.89
C HIS A 84 -6.41 -0.01 -14.00
N ASP A 85 -6.48 0.52 -15.23
CA ASP A 85 -6.56 1.96 -15.49
C ASP A 85 -7.81 2.58 -14.85
N ILE A 86 -8.96 1.87 -14.92
CA ILE A 86 -10.19 2.31 -14.27
C ILE A 86 -10.05 2.30 -12.73
N ILE A 87 -9.42 1.28 -12.14
CA ILE A 87 -9.15 1.26 -10.70
C ILE A 87 -8.28 2.45 -10.32
N ASP A 88 -7.21 2.70 -11.05
CA ASP A 88 -6.30 3.81 -10.78
C ASP A 88 -7.01 5.17 -10.92
N GLU A 89 -7.83 5.37 -11.96
CA GLU A 89 -8.67 6.57 -12.13
C GLU A 89 -9.60 6.78 -10.93
N LEU A 90 -10.35 5.74 -10.54
CA LEU A 90 -11.36 5.81 -9.47
C LEU A 90 -10.77 5.90 -8.07
N THR A 91 -9.51 5.52 -7.90
CA THR A 91 -8.78 5.57 -6.63
C THR A 91 -7.71 6.65 -6.60
N ALA A 92 -7.57 7.46 -7.66
CA ALA A 92 -6.66 8.58 -7.73
C ALA A 92 -6.82 9.51 -6.51
N GLU A 93 -5.72 10.10 -6.07
CA GLU A 93 -5.65 10.87 -4.83
C GLU A 93 -6.58 12.09 -4.87
N GLY A 94 -7.56 12.11 -3.95
CA GLY A 94 -8.44 13.20 -3.61
C GLY A 94 -8.97 13.01 -2.18
N GLU A 95 -9.40 14.09 -1.52
CA GLU A 95 -10.07 13.97 -0.21
C GLU A 95 -11.30 13.07 -0.35
N GLY A 96 -11.21 11.84 0.18
CA GLY A 96 -12.31 10.88 0.19
C GLY A 96 -12.15 9.63 -0.69
N ALA A 97 -11.03 9.44 -1.39
CA ALA A 97 -10.81 8.24 -2.21
C ALA A 97 -10.97 6.92 -1.42
N ALA A 98 -10.46 6.85 -0.19
CA ALA A 98 -10.63 5.68 0.66
C ALA A 98 -11.91 5.78 1.51
N PRO A 99 -12.78 4.73 1.51
CA PRO A 99 -13.94 4.67 2.38
C PRO A 99 -13.57 4.79 3.87
N GLU A 100 -14.50 5.32 4.67
CA GLU A 100 -14.31 5.50 6.11
C GLU A 100 -13.96 4.20 6.83
N SER A 101 -14.63 3.09 6.47
CA SER A 101 -14.36 1.75 7.00
C SER A 101 -12.90 1.30 6.77
N ILE A 102 -12.31 1.61 5.61
CA ILE A 102 -10.92 1.30 5.28
C ILE A 102 -9.97 2.15 6.13
N ARG A 103 -10.26 3.46 6.28
CA ARG A 103 -9.49 4.34 7.15
C ARG A 103 -9.54 3.88 8.62
N GLN A 104 -10.71 3.47 9.10
CA GLN A 104 -10.92 3.00 10.48
C GLN A 104 -10.19 1.68 10.77
N ILE A 105 -10.21 0.70 9.86
CA ILE A 105 -9.42 -0.54 10.00
C ILE A 105 -7.93 -0.21 10.01
N ALA A 106 -7.48 0.63 9.08
CA ALA A 106 -6.08 1.02 9.00
C ALA A 106 -5.60 1.80 10.26
N ALA A 107 -6.50 2.48 10.96
CA ALA A 107 -6.18 3.24 12.17
C ALA A 107 -5.91 2.36 13.41
N ILE A 108 -6.34 1.10 13.42
CA ILE A 108 -6.09 0.20 14.55
C ILE A 108 -4.64 -0.29 14.52
N SER A 109 -3.80 0.27 15.37
CA SER A 109 -2.34 0.13 15.35
C SER A 109 -1.85 -1.30 15.63
N HIS A 110 -2.62 -2.12 16.32
CA HIS A 110 -2.26 -3.49 16.70
C HIS A 110 -2.47 -4.53 15.57
N PHE A 111 -3.07 -4.16 14.45
CA PHE A 111 -3.11 -5.02 13.28
C PHE A 111 -1.77 -4.98 12.55
N ARG A 112 -0.95 -6.00 12.77
CA ARG A 112 0.35 -6.16 12.12
C ARG A 112 0.34 -7.11 10.91
N LEU A 113 -0.65 -8.00 10.85
CA LEU A 113 -0.94 -8.86 9.72
C LEU A 113 -2.33 -8.53 9.22
N LEU A 114 -2.49 -8.24 7.94
CA LEU A 114 -3.79 -8.01 7.30
C LEU A 114 -3.87 -8.80 5.99
N VAL A 115 -5.08 -9.15 5.62
CA VAL A 115 -5.39 -9.80 4.34
C VAL A 115 -6.41 -8.94 3.60
N THR A 116 -6.19 -8.65 2.33
CA THR A 116 -7.18 -8.03 1.45
C THR A 116 -7.63 -9.01 0.36
N LEU A 117 -8.92 -8.94 0.05
CA LEU A 117 -9.55 -9.71 -1.03
C LEU A 117 -9.84 -8.86 -2.27
N THR A 118 -9.44 -7.58 -2.23
CA THR A 118 -9.61 -6.63 -3.33
C THR A 118 -8.26 -6.26 -3.94
N PRO A 119 -8.19 -6.02 -5.24
CA PRO A 119 -6.93 -5.79 -5.92
C PRO A 119 -6.41 -4.35 -5.80
N ASP A 120 -7.23 -3.41 -5.32
CA ASP A 120 -6.86 -2.00 -5.17
C ASP A 120 -5.84 -1.78 -4.04
N ASP A 121 -5.21 -0.61 -4.01
CA ASP A 121 -4.19 -0.25 -3.01
C ASP A 121 -4.70 0.69 -1.90
N LEU A 122 -6.02 0.95 -1.81
CA LEU A 122 -6.58 1.89 -0.85
C LEU A 122 -6.25 1.55 0.60
N LEU A 123 -6.32 0.25 0.96
CA LEU A 123 -5.94 -0.20 2.30
C LEU A 123 -4.44 0.03 2.56
N ALA A 124 -3.58 -0.32 1.61
CA ALA A 124 -2.14 -0.09 1.72
C ALA A 124 -1.81 1.39 1.87
N ARG A 125 -2.44 2.27 1.08
CA ARG A 125 -2.28 3.73 1.19
C ARG A 125 -2.72 4.26 2.55
N CYS A 126 -3.84 3.77 3.10
CA CYS A 126 -4.27 4.17 4.44
C CYS A 126 -3.28 3.72 5.54
N LEU A 127 -2.75 2.49 5.45
CA LEU A 127 -1.76 1.97 6.38
C LEU A 127 -0.44 2.75 6.31
N ARG A 128 0.03 3.10 5.11
CA ARG A 128 1.27 3.88 4.90
C ARG A 128 1.26 5.28 5.54
N ARG A 129 0.08 5.82 5.87
CA ARG A 129 -0.01 7.08 6.61
C ARG A 129 0.57 7.00 8.03
N ARG A 130 0.66 5.80 8.61
CA ARG A 130 1.12 5.61 9.99
C ARG A 130 2.33 4.68 10.14
N CYS A 131 2.61 3.80 9.18
CA CYS A 131 3.65 2.78 9.31
C CYS A 131 4.18 2.32 7.94
N ALA A 132 5.32 1.65 7.93
CA ALA A 132 5.79 0.93 6.76
C ALA A 132 4.84 -0.24 6.44
N VAL A 133 4.61 -0.53 5.16
CA VAL A 133 3.74 -1.62 4.71
C VAL A 133 4.53 -2.51 3.77
N ASN A 134 4.69 -3.77 4.16
CA ASN A 134 5.21 -4.82 3.29
C ASN A 134 4.02 -5.50 2.59
N GLU A 135 3.93 -5.34 1.29
CA GLU A 135 2.88 -5.92 0.47
C GLU A 135 3.31 -7.28 -0.09
N ILE A 136 2.61 -8.32 0.28
CA ILE A 136 2.80 -9.68 -0.18
C ILE A 136 1.70 -9.97 -1.21
N VAL A 137 2.08 -10.12 -2.47
CA VAL A 137 1.13 -10.33 -3.56
C VAL A 137 1.17 -11.79 -3.99
N HIS A 138 0.11 -12.53 -3.68
CA HIS A 138 -0.07 -13.89 -4.21
C HIS A 138 -0.52 -13.82 -5.66
N SER A 139 0.13 -14.58 -6.53
CA SER A 139 -0.29 -14.78 -7.91
C SER A 139 0.20 -16.13 -8.42
N PRO A 140 -0.65 -16.93 -9.09
CA PRO A 140 -0.25 -18.20 -9.71
C PRO A 140 0.78 -18.00 -10.83
N TYR A 141 0.90 -16.81 -11.37
CA TYR A 141 1.67 -16.49 -12.57
C TYR A 141 3.00 -15.78 -12.29
N LEU A 142 3.22 -15.33 -11.05
CA LEU A 142 4.48 -14.67 -10.68
C LEU A 142 5.53 -15.68 -10.23
N PRO A 143 6.79 -15.55 -10.65
CA PRO A 143 7.86 -16.35 -10.10
C PRO A 143 8.02 -16.09 -8.60
N THR A 144 8.32 -17.15 -7.84
CA THR A 144 8.59 -17.02 -6.40
C THR A 144 9.84 -16.15 -6.19
N SER A 145 9.70 -15.09 -5.40
CA SER A 145 10.79 -14.25 -4.95
C SER A 145 10.81 -14.24 -3.42
N GLU A 146 11.91 -13.82 -2.80
CA GLU A 146 11.98 -13.67 -1.33
C GLU A 146 10.92 -12.71 -0.78
N GLY A 147 10.49 -11.72 -1.58
CA GLY A 147 9.41 -10.78 -1.24
C GLY A 147 7.99 -11.31 -1.46
N SER A 148 7.82 -12.55 -1.96
CA SER A 148 6.49 -13.14 -2.23
C SER A 148 5.86 -13.83 -1.02
N ASP A 149 6.52 -13.80 0.14
CA ASP A 149 6.02 -14.39 1.39
C ASP A 149 6.43 -13.53 2.60
N LEU A 150 5.90 -13.87 3.75
CA LEU A 150 6.18 -13.20 5.02
C LEU A 150 7.67 -13.30 5.36
N PRO A 151 8.37 -12.17 5.65
CA PRO A 151 9.76 -12.20 6.07
C PRO A 151 9.95 -13.05 7.33
N GLY A 152 11.07 -13.81 7.42
CA GLY A 152 11.34 -14.65 8.58
C GLY A 152 11.46 -13.87 9.90
N ASP A 153 11.87 -12.63 9.83
CA ASP A 153 12.08 -11.68 10.93
C ASP A 153 10.94 -10.68 11.14
N TRP A 154 9.77 -10.87 10.48
CA TRP A 154 8.66 -9.91 10.47
C TRP A 154 8.21 -9.46 11.87
N GLN A 155 8.33 -10.34 12.88
CA GLN A 155 7.96 -10.02 14.26
C GLN A 155 8.91 -8.99 14.89
N ALA A 156 10.18 -9.01 14.51
CA ALA A 156 11.19 -8.08 14.98
C ALA A 156 11.11 -6.71 14.29
N ARG A 157 10.46 -6.62 13.14
CA ARG A 157 10.29 -5.38 12.37
C ARG A 157 9.21 -4.51 12.99
N GLN A 158 9.56 -3.78 14.04
CA GLN A 158 8.63 -2.87 14.70
C GLN A 158 8.23 -1.73 13.75
N GLY A 159 6.93 -1.37 13.75
CA GLY A 159 6.41 -0.30 12.89
C GLY A 159 6.15 -0.71 11.44
N GLU A 160 6.29 -2.00 11.09
CA GLU A 160 5.95 -2.54 9.79
C GLU A 160 4.71 -3.43 9.86
N VAL A 161 3.81 -3.26 8.91
CA VAL A 161 2.59 -4.06 8.72
C VAL A 161 2.75 -4.94 7.49
N GLN A 162 2.33 -6.18 7.58
CA GLN A 162 2.35 -7.17 6.51
C GLN A 162 0.95 -7.28 5.91
N LEU A 163 0.79 -6.95 4.64
CA LEU A 163 -0.48 -6.98 3.92
C LEU A 163 -0.44 -8.01 2.79
N LEU A 164 -1.29 -9.04 2.91
CA LEU A 164 -1.42 -10.08 1.87
C LEU A 164 -2.58 -9.78 0.92
N TYR A 165 -2.29 -9.71 -0.37
CA TYR A 165 -3.26 -9.72 -1.47
C TYR A 165 -3.49 -11.16 -1.92
N VAL A 166 -4.60 -11.76 -1.51
CA VAL A 166 -4.90 -13.19 -1.79
C VAL A 166 -5.18 -13.44 -3.26
N PHE A 167 -5.87 -12.51 -3.92
CA PHE A 167 -6.28 -12.61 -5.31
C PHE A 167 -5.50 -11.65 -6.23
N GLY A 168 -4.25 -11.37 -5.90
CA GLY A 168 -3.39 -10.47 -6.64
C GLY A 168 -3.69 -8.99 -6.39
N LYS A 169 -2.79 -8.14 -6.89
CA LYS A 169 -2.89 -6.68 -6.85
C LYS A 169 -3.02 -6.16 -8.28
N SER A 170 -3.86 -5.16 -8.47
CA SER A 170 -4.13 -4.54 -9.77
C SER A 170 -2.86 -4.11 -10.50
N ARG A 171 -2.72 -4.57 -11.74
CA ARG A 171 -1.61 -4.28 -12.67
C ARG A 171 -2.13 -4.37 -14.11
N PRO A 172 -1.49 -3.73 -15.10
CA PRO A 172 -1.88 -3.84 -16.51
C PRO A 172 -1.46 -5.21 -17.11
N ALA A 173 -1.81 -6.30 -16.43
CA ALA A 173 -1.49 -7.68 -16.80
C ALA A 173 -2.39 -8.66 -16.04
N PRO A 174 -2.60 -9.90 -16.52
CA PRO A 174 -3.46 -10.90 -15.87
C PRO A 174 -2.83 -11.47 -14.59
N MET A 175 -2.58 -10.62 -13.61
CA MET A 175 -1.92 -10.96 -12.34
C MET A 175 -2.79 -10.66 -11.11
N PHE A 176 -4.07 -10.46 -11.31
CA PHE A 176 -5.07 -10.30 -10.26
C PHE A 176 -6.42 -10.79 -10.73
N ALA A 177 -7.29 -11.16 -9.80
CA ALA A 177 -8.59 -11.71 -10.16
C ALA A 177 -9.60 -10.62 -10.49
N ILE A 178 -10.22 -10.70 -11.68
CA ILE A 178 -11.32 -9.84 -12.14
C ILE A 178 -12.65 -10.59 -12.29
N HIS A 179 -12.61 -11.92 -12.39
CA HIS A 179 -13.80 -12.76 -12.53
C HIS A 179 -13.67 -14.10 -11.76
N ALA A 180 -14.74 -14.87 -11.73
CA ALA A 180 -14.84 -16.11 -10.94
C ALA A 180 -13.82 -17.18 -11.36
N GLU A 181 -13.46 -17.26 -12.63
CA GLU A 181 -12.46 -18.19 -13.14
C GLU A 181 -11.05 -17.89 -12.57
N ASP A 182 -10.66 -16.62 -12.53
CA ASP A 182 -9.41 -16.23 -11.87
C ASP A 182 -9.39 -16.65 -10.41
N VAL A 183 -10.49 -16.35 -9.68
CA VAL A 183 -10.61 -16.74 -8.27
C VAL A 183 -10.42 -18.25 -8.09
N LEU A 184 -10.92 -19.06 -9.04
CA LEU A 184 -10.72 -20.50 -9.02
C LEU A 184 -9.25 -20.87 -9.23
N GLU A 185 -8.55 -20.23 -10.19
CA GLU A 185 -7.13 -20.46 -10.44
C GLU A 185 -6.27 -20.08 -9.22
N TYR A 186 -6.54 -18.96 -8.58
CA TYR A 186 -5.87 -18.55 -7.34
C TYR A 186 -6.11 -19.59 -6.21
N ALA A 187 -7.35 -20.03 -6.03
CA ALA A 187 -7.69 -21.05 -5.04
C ALA A 187 -7.03 -22.40 -5.36
N HIS A 188 -7.01 -22.82 -6.64
CA HIS A 188 -6.35 -24.04 -7.09
C HIS A 188 -4.83 -23.99 -6.81
N ASN A 189 -4.17 -22.85 -7.12
CA ASN A 189 -2.73 -22.69 -6.87
C ASN A 189 -2.41 -22.83 -5.36
N ILE A 190 -3.19 -22.19 -4.50
CA ILE A 190 -3.02 -22.29 -3.04
C ILE A 190 -3.21 -23.76 -2.57
N MET A 191 -4.20 -24.48 -3.11
CA MET A 191 -4.46 -25.89 -2.76
C MET A 191 -3.33 -26.81 -3.22
N ALA A 192 -2.86 -26.61 -4.44
CA ALA A 192 -1.80 -27.42 -5.03
C ALA A 192 -0.45 -27.19 -4.35
N ARG A 193 -0.36 -26.24 -3.42
CA ARG A 193 0.89 -25.80 -2.79
C ARG A 193 1.98 -25.51 -3.84
N GLY A 194 1.58 -24.86 -4.92
CA GLY A 194 2.49 -24.39 -5.95
C GLY A 194 3.63 -23.55 -5.38
N GLY A 195 4.73 -23.42 -6.10
CA GLY A 195 5.92 -22.69 -5.63
C GLY A 195 5.72 -21.20 -5.36
N HIS A 196 4.51 -20.66 -5.64
CA HIS A 196 4.17 -19.24 -5.50
C HIS A 196 3.27 -18.93 -4.29
N VAL A 197 2.99 -19.93 -3.46
CA VAL A 197 2.11 -19.78 -2.29
C VAL A 197 2.88 -19.17 -1.13
N PRO A 198 2.37 -18.10 -0.46
CA PRO A 198 3.01 -17.49 0.71
C PRO A 198 2.84 -18.40 1.94
N VAL A 199 3.66 -19.44 2.03
CA VAL A 199 3.51 -20.53 3.01
C VAL A 199 3.70 -20.04 4.44
N ARG A 200 4.65 -19.11 4.67
CA ARG A 200 4.90 -18.55 6.00
C ARG A 200 3.72 -17.69 6.47
N PHE A 201 3.17 -16.85 5.57
CA PHE A 201 1.99 -16.05 5.89
C PHE A 201 0.78 -16.95 6.20
N LEU A 202 0.54 -17.98 5.39
CA LEU A 202 -0.53 -18.95 5.65
C LEU A 202 -0.32 -19.70 6.97
N GLY A 203 0.93 -20.02 7.32
CA GLY A 203 1.30 -20.59 8.62
C GLY A 203 0.91 -19.70 9.79
N GLU A 204 1.10 -18.37 9.68
CA GLU A 204 0.65 -17.40 10.68
C GLU A 204 -0.88 -17.30 10.76
N LEU A 205 -1.59 -17.34 9.63
CA LEU A 205 -3.05 -17.39 9.62
C LEU A 205 -3.59 -18.62 10.35
N GLN A 206 -2.88 -19.76 10.29
CA GLN A 206 -3.27 -20.99 10.99
C GLN A 206 -3.11 -20.92 12.52
N GLN A 207 -2.36 -19.97 13.04
CA GLN A 207 -2.09 -19.78 14.47
C GLN A 207 -2.88 -18.63 15.09
N ARG A 208 -3.56 -17.81 14.29
CA ARG A 208 -4.24 -16.59 14.71
C ARG A 208 -5.74 -16.66 14.52
N ASN A 209 -6.46 -15.81 15.23
CA ASN A 209 -7.89 -15.63 15.07
C ASN A 209 -8.17 -14.84 13.80
N LEU A 210 -9.15 -15.25 13.01
CA LEU A 210 -9.54 -14.53 11.81
C LEU A 210 -10.76 -13.63 12.05
N LEU A 211 -10.69 -12.42 11.55
CA LEU A 211 -11.77 -11.45 11.53
C LEU A 211 -12.17 -11.19 10.08
N LEU A 212 -13.10 -11.99 9.54
CA LEU A 212 -13.59 -11.89 8.16
C LEU A 212 -14.68 -10.82 8.07
N ILE A 213 -14.43 -9.75 7.33
CA ILE A 213 -15.31 -8.57 7.31
C ILE A 213 -15.76 -8.28 5.87
N GLY A 214 -17.03 -8.55 5.57
CA GLY A 214 -17.65 -8.20 4.30
C GLY A 214 -16.97 -8.83 3.08
N CYS A 215 -16.58 -10.09 3.21
CA CYS A 215 -15.80 -10.79 2.19
C CYS A 215 -16.59 -11.04 0.90
N SER A 216 -17.90 -11.29 0.98
CA SER A 216 -18.78 -11.62 -0.14
C SER A 216 -18.25 -12.74 -1.03
N LEU A 217 -17.61 -13.72 -0.41
CA LEU A 217 -17.09 -14.88 -1.12
C LEU A 217 -18.20 -15.92 -1.35
N PRO A 218 -18.15 -16.68 -2.47
CA PRO A 218 -19.00 -17.86 -2.66
C PRO A 218 -18.87 -18.84 -1.48
N GLU A 219 -19.96 -19.53 -1.10
CA GLU A 219 -19.96 -20.44 0.06
C GLU A 219 -18.83 -21.47 0.04
N TRP A 220 -18.53 -22.03 -1.15
CA TRP A 220 -17.46 -23.01 -1.31
C TRP A 220 -16.09 -22.42 -0.96
N LEU A 221 -15.87 -21.15 -1.35
CA LEU A 221 -14.60 -20.46 -1.14
C LEU A 221 -14.43 -20.06 0.33
N VAL A 222 -15.52 -19.65 1.03
CA VAL A 222 -15.47 -19.42 2.49
C VAL A 222 -15.08 -20.71 3.23
N ARG A 223 -15.73 -21.83 2.90
CA ARG A 223 -15.42 -23.15 3.50
C ARG A 223 -13.97 -23.54 3.22
N PHE A 224 -13.52 -23.33 1.98
CA PHE A 224 -12.15 -23.58 1.57
C PHE A 224 -11.17 -22.70 2.35
N PHE A 225 -11.41 -21.37 2.41
CA PHE A 225 -10.54 -20.43 3.13
C PHE A 225 -10.44 -20.78 4.63
N LEU A 226 -11.55 -21.06 5.27
CA LEU A 226 -11.58 -21.50 6.66
C LEU A 226 -10.81 -22.83 6.83
N ARG A 227 -10.92 -23.77 5.89
CA ARG A 227 -10.17 -25.03 5.95
C ARG A 227 -8.67 -24.81 5.73
N LEU A 228 -8.30 -23.93 4.82
CA LEU A 228 -6.90 -23.57 4.52
C LEU A 228 -6.20 -22.97 5.75
N THR A 229 -6.92 -22.08 6.44
CA THR A 229 -6.41 -21.38 7.60
C THR A 229 -6.55 -22.17 8.91
N ASN A 230 -6.97 -23.42 8.86
CA ASN A 230 -7.04 -24.33 9.98
C ASN A 230 -6.07 -25.50 9.80
N GLN A 231 -5.26 -25.80 10.82
CA GLN A 231 -4.31 -26.94 10.78
C GLN A 231 -5.04 -28.30 10.85
N ARG A 232 -6.18 -28.34 11.51
CA ARG A 232 -7.00 -29.53 11.74
C ARG A 232 -8.35 -29.42 11.06
N ARG A 233 -9.20 -30.45 11.21
CA ARG A 233 -10.59 -30.37 10.76
C ARG A 233 -11.33 -29.27 11.49
N LEU A 234 -12.28 -28.60 10.85
CA LEU A 234 -13.09 -27.54 11.46
C LEU A 234 -13.89 -28.04 12.68
N SER A 235 -14.23 -29.34 12.71
CA SER A 235 -14.94 -29.99 13.81
C SER A 235 -14.07 -30.31 15.03
N ASP A 236 -12.74 -30.22 14.89
CA ASP A 236 -11.84 -30.48 16.03
C ASP A 236 -11.87 -29.28 16.97
N THR A 237 -11.89 -29.56 18.28
CA THR A 237 -11.87 -28.50 19.29
C THR A 237 -10.61 -27.65 19.15
N GLN A 238 -10.78 -26.39 18.83
CA GLN A 238 -9.68 -25.46 18.62
C GLN A 238 -9.71 -24.38 19.73
N ARG A 239 -8.52 -23.85 20.05
CA ARG A 239 -8.39 -22.66 20.92
C ARG A 239 -8.57 -21.35 20.14
N ARG A 240 -8.69 -21.43 18.84
CA ARG A 240 -8.78 -20.32 17.91
C ARG A 240 -10.24 -19.96 17.67
N ARG A 241 -10.49 -18.64 17.49
CA ARG A 241 -11.82 -18.10 17.18
C ARG A 241 -11.82 -17.44 15.81
N GLU A 242 -12.97 -17.43 15.22
CA GLU A 242 -13.23 -16.75 13.96
C GLU A 242 -14.47 -15.88 14.12
N TRP A 243 -14.40 -14.69 13.56
CA TRP A 243 -15.56 -13.80 13.45
C TRP A 243 -15.88 -13.63 11.97
N LEU A 244 -17.12 -13.89 11.61
CA LEU A 244 -17.62 -13.70 10.26
C LEU A 244 -18.70 -12.60 10.28
N ILE A 245 -18.34 -11.44 9.78
CA ILE A 245 -19.20 -10.26 9.70
C ILE A 245 -19.69 -10.12 8.27
N GLU A 246 -20.88 -10.64 8.02
CA GLU A 246 -21.48 -10.65 6.70
C GLU A 246 -22.99 -10.85 6.78
N PRO A 247 -23.82 -10.14 5.95
CA PRO A 247 -25.27 -10.30 5.92
C PRO A 247 -25.65 -11.67 5.31
N LEU A 248 -25.55 -12.72 6.12
CA LEU A 248 -25.89 -14.08 5.70
C LEU A 248 -27.33 -14.42 6.08
N ARG A 249 -28.00 -15.20 5.22
CA ARG A 249 -29.32 -15.74 5.55
C ARG A 249 -29.17 -16.80 6.64
N PRO A 250 -29.93 -16.73 7.76
CA PRO A 250 -29.80 -17.68 8.87
C PRO A 250 -29.99 -19.15 8.46
N GLU A 251 -30.75 -19.38 7.38
CA GLU A 251 -31.05 -20.71 6.83
C GLU A 251 -30.09 -21.12 5.69
N GLY A 252 -29.13 -20.26 5.33
CA GLY A 252 -28.16 -20.52 4.25
C GLY A 252 -27.28 -21.73 4.54
N GLY A 253 -26.83 -22.37 3.48
CA GLY A 253 -25.97 -23.57 3.56
C GLY A 253 -24.68 -23.32 4.31
N LEU A 254 -24.06 -22.15 4.17
CA LEU A 254 -22.85 -21.77 4.89
C LEU A 254 -23.11 -21.66 6.41
N VAL A 255 -24.20 -20.99 6.81
CA VAL A 255 -24.55 -20.82 8.25
C VAL A 255 -24.81 -22.17 8.91
N ARG A 256 -25.56 -23.05 8.24
CA ARG A 256 -25.79 -24.44 8.72
C ARG A 256 -24.47 -25.20 8.85
N PHE A 257 -23.61 -25.11 7.85
CA PHE A 257 -22.30 -25.76 7.86
C PHE A 257 -21.45 -25.28 9.04
N LEU A 258 -21.34 -23.97 9.25
CA LEU A 258 -20.53 -23.39 10.33
C LEU A 258 -21.10 -23.76 11.70
N LYS A 259 -22.41 -23.68 11.90
CA LYS A 259 -23.05 -24.12 13.15
C LYS A 259 -22.82 -25.60 13.47
N THR A 260 -22.68 -26.42 12.45
CA THR A 260 -22.46 -27.87 12.61
C THR A 260 -20.98 -28.21 12.83
N PHE A 261 -20.08 -27.58 12.09
CA PHE A 261 -18.69 -28.00 12.00
C PHE A 261 -17.67 -26.99 12.55
N SER A 262 -18.08 -25.74 12.84
CA SER A 262 -17.17 -24.71 13.34
C SER A 262 -17.82 -23.93 14.48
N GLN A 263 -17.91 -24.56 15.66
CA GLN A 263 -18.59 -23.99 16.84
C GLN A 263 -17.88 -22.74 17.40
N GLU A 264 -16.60 -22.54 17.04
CA GLU A 264 -15.80 -21.39 17.46
C GLU A 264 -15.94 -20.18 16.49
N THR A 265 -16.70 -20.32 15.38
CA THR A 265 -16.99 -19.22 14.45
C THR A 265 -18.20 -18.44 14.91
N GLU A 266 -18.00 -17.20 15.34
CA GLU A 266 -19.09 -16.26 15.70
C GLU A 266 -19.58 -15.55 14.43
N ILE A 267 -20.84 -15.77 14.05
CA ILE A 267 -21.46 -15.19 12.85
C ILE A 267 -22.26 -13.96 13.23
N LEU A 268 -21.94 -12.83 12.64
CA LEU A 268 -22.60 -11.53 12.84
C LEU A 268 -23.29 -11.11 11.54
N SER A 269 -24.56 -11.45 11.39
CA SER A 269 -25.37 -11.14 10.22
C SER A 269 -26.29 -9.93 10.40
N ASP A 270 -26.47 -9.46 11.64
CA ASP A 270 -27.40 -8.38 11.99
C ASP A 270 -26.78 -6.98 11.88
N ILE A 271 -25.51 -6.91 11.54
CA ILE A 271 -24.76 -5.66 11.41
C ILE A 271 -24.04 -5.63 10.06
N SER A 272 -24.11 -4.50 9.37
CA SER A 272 -23.34 -4.34 8.13
C SER A 272 -21.84 -4.26 8.43
N PRO A 273 -20.98 -4.77 7.52
CA PRO A 273 -19.53 -4.73 7.71
C PRO A 273 -18.96 -3.33 7.97
N PRO A 274 -19.35 -2.25 7.25
CA PRO A 274 -18.91 -0.90 7.60
C PRO A 274 -19.36 -0.44 8.98
N ALA A 275 -20.61 -0.75 9.39
CA ALA A 275 -21.11 -0.38 10.71
C ALA A 275 -20.39 -1.14 11.83
N PHE A 276 -20.04 -2.41 11.60
CA PHE A 276 -19.22 -3.19 12.53
C PHE A 276 -17.84 -2.55 12.71
N VAL A 277 -17.17 -2.18 11.60
CA VAL A 277 -15.87 -1.52 11.65
C VAL A 277 -15.95 -0.20 12.40
N GLY A 278 -16.99 0.61 12.16
CA GLY A 278 -17.21 1.85 12.90
C GLY A 278 -17.40 1.63 14.41
N GLN A 279 -18.11 0.55 14.83
CA GLN A 279 -18.22 0.19 16.22
C GLN A 279 -16.90 -0.32 16.81
N LEU A 280 -16.17 -1.17 16.08
CA LEU A 280 -14.87 -1.67 16.49
C LEU A 280 -13.89 -0.52 16.72
N HIS A 281 -13.78 0.39 15.75
CA HIS A 281 -12.88 1.54 15.82
C HIS A 281 -13.23 2.47 17.00
N ARG A 282 -14.52 2.77 17.21
CA ARG A 282 -14.96 3.60 18.34
C ARG A 282 -14.57 2.97 19.68
N ARG A 283 -14.87 1.66 19.89
CA ARG A 283 -14.51 0.94 21.10
C ARG A 283 -13.00 0.83 21.31
N TRP A 284 -12.26 0.73 20.19
CA TRP A 284 -10.81 0.77 20.21
C TRP A 284 -10.30 2.11 20.73
N LEU A 285 -10.84 3.24 20.22
CA LEU A 285 -10.50 4.58 20.68
C LEU A 285 -10.90 4.83 22.14
N GLU A 286 -12.08 4.37 22.57
CA GLU A 286 -12.51 4.47 23.98
C GLU A 286 -11.54 3.76 24.92
N ARG A 287 -10.96 2.64 24.49
CA ARG A 287 -10.03 1.83 25.29
C ARG A 287 -8.59 2.33 25.25
N HIS A 288 -8.16 2.90 24.13
CA HIS A 288 -6.79 3.34 23.88
C HIS A 288 -6.68 4.86 23.65
N GLY A 289 -7.78 5.57 23.56
CA GLY A 289 -7.85 6.96 23.11
C GLY A 289 -7.08 7.98 24.00
N GLY A 290 -6.75 7.61 25.25
CA GLY A 290 -5.82 8.40 26.06
C GLY A 290 -4.36 8.28 25.62
N ALA A 291 -3.97 7.13 25.06
CA ALA A 291 -2.61 6.87 24.57
C ALA A 291 -2.46 7.20 23.07
N GLU A 292 -3.49 6.93 22.27
CA GLU A 292 -3.46 7.20 20.83
C GLU A 292 -3.77 8.66 20.47
N GLN A 293 -4.56 9.38 21.25
CA GLN A 293 -4.67 10.84 21.09
C GLN A 293 -3.35 11.54 21.44
N SER A 294 -2.59 11.03 22.41
CA SER A 294 -1.23 11.50 22.65
C SER A 294 -0.27 11.08 21.52
N ALA A 295 -0.43 9.88 20.95
CA ALA A 295 0.37 9.41 19.82
C ALA A 295 -0.06 10.05 18.49
N ASN A 296 -1.37 10.21 18.22
CA ASN A 296 -1.88 10.90 17.03
C ASN A 296 -1.77 12.43 17.13
N SER A 297 -1.92 13.01 18.32
CA SER A 297 -1.61 14.43 18.55
C SER A 297 -0.10 14.67 18.52
N ALA A 298 0.72 13.72 19.01
CA ALA A 298 2.17 13.74 18.83
C ALA A 298 2.58 13.42 17.38
N ALA A 299 1.85 12.55 16.66
CA ALA A 299 2.08 12.30 15.23
C ALA A 299 1.54 13.43 14.33
N ALA A 300 0.52 14.17 14.74
CA ALA A 300 0.04 15.36 14.03
C ALA A 300 0.84 16.64 14.35
N THR A 301 1.63 16.65 15.43
CA THR A 301 2.47 17.77 15.86
C THR A 301 3.95 17.44 15.97
N ALA A 302 4.33 16.17 15.97
CA ALA A 302 5.72 15.79 15.78
C ALA A 302 6.03 15.91 14.27
N PRO A 303 7.01 16.72 13.86
CA PRO A 303 7.52 16.61 12.51
C PRO A 303 7.97 15.15 12.34
N VAL A 304 7.47 14.47 11.30
CA VAL A 304 7.99 13.17 10.87
C VAL A 304 9.50 13.35 10.83
N SER A 305 10.21 12.67 11.73
CA SER A 305 11.67 12.70 11.68
C SER A 305 12.04 12.15 10.31
N PRO A 306 12.71 12.94 9.45
CA PRO A 306 12.98 12.51 8.10
C PRO A 306 13.74 11.19 8.14
N SER A 307 13.33 10.23 7.33
CA SER A 307 14.03 8.92 7.24
C SER A 307 15.47 9.12 6.75
N CYS A 308 15.72 10.20 6.01
CA CYS A 308 17.06 10.71 5.68
C CYS A 308 17.06 12.24 5.59
N MET A 309 18.21 12.85 5.84
CA MET A 309 18.37 14.29 5.69
C MET A 309 18.44 14.66 4.21
N PHE A 310 19.24 13.98 3.42
CA PHE A 310 19.43 14.24 2.00
C PHE A 310 19.05 13.01 1.15
N PHE A 311 18.23 13.22 0.14
CA PHE A 311 17.95 12.25 -0.91
C PHE A 311 18.63 12.69 -2.21
N ILE A 312 19.62 11.94 -2.69
CA ILE A 312 20.37 12.23 -3.91
C ILE A 312 19.71 11.51 -5.07
N SER A 313 19.08 12.28 -5.99
CA SER A 313 18.48 11.76 -7.22
C SER A 313 19.41 12.05 -8.42
N TYR A 314 19.76 11.02 -9.18
CA TYR A 314 20.74 11.14 -10.27
C TYR A 314 20.49 10.11 -11.38
N CYS A 315 20.99 10.38 -12.57
CA CYS A 315 21.00 9.42 -13.66
C CYS A 315 22.16 8.44 -13.49
N ARG A 316 21.87 7.18 -13.14
CA ARG A 316 22.89 6.17 -12.87
C ARG A 316 23.84 5.92 -14.05
N SER A 317 23.34 6.02 -15.30
CA SER A 317 24.15 5.75 -16.48
C SER A 317 25.13 6.87 -16.84
N THR A 318 24.91 8.11 -16.36
CA THR A 318 25.72 9.29 -16.70
C THR A 318 26.37 9.95 -15.52
N ASP A 319 25.70 9.99 -14.35
CA ASP A 319 26.05 10.88 -13.24
C ASP A 319 26.54 10.13 -12.00
N LEU A 320 26.68 8.79 -12.04
CA LEU A 320 27.14 8.01 -10.89
C LEU A 320 28.43 8.56 -10.28
N PRO A 321 29.51 8.89 -11.04
CA PRO A 321 30.73 9.43 -10.44
C PRO A 321 30.52 10.77 -9.73
N ALA A 322 29.68 11.64 -10.28
CA ALA A 322 29.34 12.92 -9.66
C ALA A 322 28.50 12.72 -8.39
N ALA A 323 27.58 11.76 -8.39
CA ALA A 323 26.78 11.43 -7.22
C ALA A 323 27.62 10.83 -6.09
N GLU A 324 28.60 9.98 -6.39
CA GLU A 324 29.58 9.46 -5.42
C GLU A 324 30.42 10.58 -4.79
N MET A 325 30.92 11.51 -5.61
CA MET A 325 31.69 12.63 -5.13
C MET A 325 30.85 13.58 -4.27
N PHE A 326 29.60 13.82 -4.63
CA PHE A 326 28.68 14.63 -3.84
C PHE A 326 28.33 13.96 -2.51
N PHE A 327 28.13 12.65 -2.51
CA PHE A 327 27.93 11.87 -1.30
C PHE A 327 29.11 12.01 -0.33
N GLU A 328 30.34 11.86 -0.80
CA GLU A 328 31.56 12.06 0.01
C GLU A 328 31.68 13.52 0.53
N SER A 329 31.23 14.48 -0.26
CA SER A 329 31.19 15.89 0.16
C SER A 329 30.22 16.12 1.32
N LEU A 330 29.07 15.44 1.35
CA LEU A 330 28.12 15.49 2.46
C LEU A 330 28.66 14.82 3.72
N LEU A 331 29.33 13.65 3.58
CA LEU A 331 30.02 13.00 4.69
C LEU A 331 31.10 13.91 5.31
N SER A 332 31.91 14.56 4.45
CA SER A 332 32.92 15.52 4.87
C SER A 332 32.35 16.77 5.55
N ALA A 333 31.11 17.15 5.19
CA ALA A 333 30.37 18.23 5.85
C ALA A 333 29.77 17.79 7.20
N GLY A 334 29.95 16.53 7.60
CA GLY A 334 29.54 15.95 8.87
C GLY A 334 28.10 15.39 8.87
N VAL A 335 27.50 15.08 7.72
CA VAL A 335 26.25 14.33 7.64
C VAL A 335 26.56 12.84 7.85
N ALA A 336 25.79 12.14 8.68
CA ALA A 336 25.98 10.70 8.87
C ALA A 336 25.53 9.92 7.62
N ARG A 337 26.14 8.77 7.39
CA ARG A 337 25.83 7.93 6.21
C ARG A 337 24.35 7.54 6.16
N GLU A 338 23.77 7.22 7.30
CA GLU A 338 22.37 6.84 7.49
C GLU A 338 21.40 7.99 7.23
N GLU A 339 21.88 9.22 7.26
CA GLU A 339 21.11 10.43 6.95
C GLU A 339 21.09 10.78 5.45
N ILE A 340 21.83 10.01 4.61
CA ILE A 340 21.92 10.24 3.17
C ILE A 340 21.30 9.05 2.42
N TRP A 341 20.24 9.29 1.69
CA TRP A 341 19.74 8.33 0.73
C TRP A 341 20.59 8.41 -0.54
N PHE A 342 21.41 7.38 -0.74
CA PHE A 342 22.24 7.22 -1.91
C PHE A 342 22.23 5.76 -2.36
N ASP A 343 21.68 5.50 -3.53
CA ASP A 343 21.52 4.14 -4.05
C ASP A 343 22.80 3.58 -4.66
N ARG A 344 23.68 3.09 -3.81
CA ARG A 344 24.88 2.34 -4.23
C ARG A 344 24.73 0.81 -4.10
N THR A 345 23.83 0.34 -3.26
CA THR A 345 23.76 -1.05 -2.80
C THR A 345 22.47 -1.79 -3.10
N ALA A 346 21.50 -1.17 -3.73
CA ALA A 346 20.17 -1.74 -3.90
C ALA A 346 20.00 -2.57 -5.18
N LEU A 347 20.96 -3.43 -5.50
CA LEU A 347 20.79 -4.52 -6.46
C LEU A 347 20.74 -5.85 -5.69
N GLU A 348 19.84 -5.98 -4.72
CA GLU A 348 19.32 -7.29 -4.37
C GLU A 348 18.12 -7.57 -5.29
N PRO A 349 18.15 -8.64 -6.09
CA PRO A 349 17.02 -9.00 -6.95
C PRO A 349 15.81 -9.34 -6.06
N GLY A 350 14.69 -8.62 -6.23
CA GLY A 350 13.43 -8.97 -5.58
C GLY A 350 12.79 -7.94 -4.66
N ASN A 351 13.46 -6.86 -4.27
CA ASN A 351 12.83 -5.76 -3.56
C ASN A 351 12.17 -4.79 -4.56
N ASP A 352 10.96 -4.35 -4.27
CA ASP A 352 10.29 -3.30 -5.05
C ASP A 352 11.00 -1.96 -4.79
N PHE A 353 12.09 -1.77 -5.55
CA PHE A 353 12.99 -0.62 -5.51
C PHE A 353 12.26 0.72 -5.64
N ARG A 354 11.13 0.70 -6.35
CA ARG A 354 10.30 1.88 -6.59
C ARG A 354 9.66 2.41 -5.31
N ASP A 355 9.04 1.54 -4.54
CA ASP A 355 8.32 1.96 -3.33
C ASP A 355 9.27 2.53 -2.26
N ARG A 356 10.47 1.96 -2.13
CA ARG A 356 11.49 2.49 -1.22
C ARG A 356 12.02 3.86 -1.64
N ILE A 357 12.20 4.07 -2.95
CA ILE A 357 12.61 5.37 -3.48
C ILE A 357 11.51 6.41 -3.25
N LEU A 358 10.26 6.07 -3.59
CA LEU A 358 9.11 6.98 -3.40
C LEU A 358 8.93 7.33 -1.92
N GLU A 359 9.11 6.37 -1.02
CA GLU A 359 9.06 6.60 0.42
C GLU A 359 10.24 7.48 0.88
N GLY A 360 11.45 7.23 0.37
CA GLY A 360 12.61 8.07 0.60
C GLY A 360 12.36 9.52 0.17
N ILE A 361 11.75 9.72 -1.01
CA ILE A 361 11.37 11.06 -1.50
C ILE A 361 10.28 11.66 -0.60
N ARG A 362 9.29 10.90 -0.14
CA ARG A 362 8.20 11.37 0.73
C ARG A 362 8.67 11.75 2.13
N THR A 363 9.73 11.15 2.62
CA THR A 363 10.19 11.32 4.01
C THR A 363 11.50 12.09 4.15
N CYS A 364 12.30 12.29 3.08
CA CYS A 364 13.55 13.04 3.15
C CYS A 364 13.35 14.50 3.56
N ARG A 365 14.36 15.09 4.16
CA ARG A 365 14.35 16.51 4.53
C ARG A 365 14.65 17.41 3.35
N TYR A 366 15.64 17.05 2.54
CA TYR A 366 16.06 17.74 1.33
C TYR A 366 16.15 16.77 0.17
N PHE A 367 15.54 17.10 -0.95
CA PHE A 367 15.66 16.39 -2.21
C PHE A 367 16.69 17.08 -3.09
N VAL A 368 17.72 16.35 -3.50
CA VAL A 368 18.87 16.89 -4.25
C VAL A 368 18.96 16.20 -5.61
N PRO A 369 18.32 16.75 -6.66
CA PRO A 369 18.49 16.27 -8.01
C PRO A 369 19.84 16.74 -8.59
N LEU A 370 20.62 15.81 -9.10
CA LEU A 370 21.83 16.11 -9.88
C LEU A 370 21.45 16.25 -11.35
N ILE A 371 21.82 17.36 -11.93
CA ILE A 371 21.43 17.77 -13.29
C ILE A 371 22.67 17.86 -14.16
N SER A 372 22.69 17.10 -15.28
CA SER A 372 23.75 17.14 -16.27
C SER A 372 23.17 17.16 -17.69
N ARG A 373 23.90 17.67 -18.65
CA ARG A 373 23.51 17.62 -20.07
C ARG A 373 23.34 16.19 -20.58
N PRO A 374 24.21 15.22 -20.25
CA PRO A 374 24.00 13.84 -20.64
C PRO A 374 22.70 13.24 -20.08
N ALA A 375 22.33 13.55 -18.83
CA ALA A 375 21.07 13.12 -18.23
C ALA A 375 19.88 13.84 -18.85
N ASP A 376 20.01 15.13 -19.14
CA ASP A 376 18.94 15.93 -19.74
C ASP A 376 18.60 15.47 -21.16
N ALA A 377 19.57 14.95 -21.92
CA ALA A 377 19.35 14.39 -23.25
C ALA A 377 18.51 13.08 -23.26
N LEU A 378 18.35 12.39 -22.13
CA LEU A 378 17.62 11.14 -22.03
C LEU A 378 16.12 11.38 -21.82
N GLU A 379 15.28 10.82 -22.71
CA GLU A 379 13.82 11.03 -22.69
C GLU A 379 13.13 10.23 -21.58
N GLU A 380 13.45 8.94 -21.45
CA GLU A 380 12.81 8.03 -20.50
C GLU A 380 13.82 7.43 -19.53
N LYS A 381 13.82 7.88 -18.28
CA LYS A 381 14.62 7.29 -17.20
C LYS A 381 13.89 7.40 -15.86
N PHE A 382 14.20 6.50 -14.96
CA PHE A 382 13.55 6.37 -13.65
C PHE A 382 13.67 7.65 -12.81
N PHE A 383 14.82 8.34 -12.82
CA PHE A 383 15.02 9.58 -12.07
C PHE A 383 14.04 10.71 -12.46
N ARG A 384 13.45 10.67 -13.66
CA ARG A 384 12.41 11.62 -14.08
C ARG A 384 11.13 11.47 -13.27
N ARG A 385 10.79 10.24 -12.88
CA ARG A 385 9.66 9.97 -11.98
C ARG A 385 9.95 10.46 -10.56
N GLU A 386 11.18 10.28 -10.08
CA GLU A 386 11.62 10.86 -8.80
C GLU A 386 11.45 12.37 -8.78
N TRP A 387 11.79 13.05 -9.88
CA TRP A 387 11.62 14.49 -10.02
C TRP A 387 10.14 14.91 -10.00
N GLY A 388 9.26 14.16 -10.67
CA GLY A 388 7.81 14.39 -10.63
C GLY A 388 7.25 14.29 -9.20
N GLU A 389 7.58 13.22 -8.48
CA GLU A 389 7.17 13.03 -7.07
C GLU A 389 7.72 14.15 -6.15
N ALA A 390 8.94 14.60 -6.39
CA ALA A 390 9.52 15.71 -5.63
C ALA A 390 8.81 17.03 -5.90
N VAL A 391 8.41 17.29 -7.17
CA VAL A 391 7.60 18.47 -7.53
C VAL A 391 6.25 18.42 -6.82
N ASP A 392 5.56 17.28 -6.86
CA ASP A 392 4.24 17.15 -6.24
C ASP A 392 4.32 17.29 -4.72
N ARG A 393 5.32 16.70 -4.08
CA ARG A 393 5.55 16.90 -2.65
C ARG A 393 5.86 18.36 -2.30
N SER A 394 6.61 19.08 -3.17
CA SER A 394 7.00 20.47 -2.93
C SER A 394 5.79 21.40 -2.83
N LYS A 395 4.70 21.13 -3.55
CA LYS A 395 3.45 21.92 -3.53
C LYS A 395 2.81 21.95 -2.14
N GLY A 396 2.99 20.90 -1.34
CA GLY A 396 2.50 20.82 0.05
C GLY A 396 3.46 21.41 1.10
N ILE A 397 4.65 21.89 0.71
CA ILE A 397 5.67 22.38 1.64
C ILE A 397 5.77 23.90 1.54
N GLN A 398 5.34 24.62 2.58
CA GLN A 398 5.44 26.07 2.65
C GLN A 398 6.51 26.51 3.68
N GLY A 399 7.20 27.63 3.37
CA GLY A 399 8.10 28.30 4.31
C GLY A 399 9.46 27.61 4.56
N ARG A 400 9.83 26.56 3.80
CA ARG A 400 11.15 25.92 3.91
C ARG A 400 11.69 25.42 2.56
N THR A 401 13.00 25.34 2.46
CA THR A 401 13.67 24.69 1.33
C THR A 401 13.43 23.19 1.40
N PHE A 402 13.01 22.57 0.28
CA PHE A 402 12.87 21.14 0.12
C PHE A 402 13.71 20.60 -1.05
N ILE A 403 13.64 21.25 -2.20
CA ILE A 403 14.40 20.87 -3.40
C ILE A 403 15.66 21.74 -3.49
N VAL A 404 16.80 21.10 -3.67
CA VAL A 404 18.12 21.73 -3.83
C VAL A 404 18.72 21.22 -5.14
N PRO A 405 18.34 21.80 -6.31
CA PRO A 405 18.82 21.34 -7.60
C PRO A 405 20.28 21.70 -7.80
N LEU A 406 21.11 20.72 -8.20
CA LEU A 406 22.55 20.89 -8.40
C LEU A 406 22.94 20.58 -9.84
N ILE A 407 23.59 21.52 -10.51
CA ILE A 407 24.24 21.31 -11.80
C ILE A 407 25.62 20.70 -11.58
N VAL A 408 25.85 19.50 -12.14
CA VAL A 408 27.10 18.76 -12.00
C VAL A 408 28.02 18.87 -13.22
N ASP A 409 27.57 19.52 -14.30
CA ASP A 409 28.42 19.90 -15.43
C ASP A 409 29.47 20.93 -14.98
N ARG A 410 30.59 21.00 -15.70
CA ARG A 410 31.63 21.98 -15.40
C ARG A 410 31.17 23.42 -15.62
N ASP A 411 30.30 23.62 -16.60
CA ASP A 411 29.74 24.92 -16.94
C ASP A 411 28.43 25.15 -16.19
N TYR A 412 28.31 26.28 -15.50
CA TYR A 412 27.07 26.67 -14.84
C TYR A 412 26.15 27.43 -15.81
N GLN A 413 25.19 26.73 -16.40
CA GLN A 413 24.20 27.29 -17.34
C GLN A 413 22.79 26.73 -17.05
N PRO A 414 22.08 27.23 -16.03
CA PRO A 414 20.75 26.70 -15.63
C PRO A 414 19.72 26.69 -16.74
N GLN A 415 19.79 27.63 -17.69
CA GLN A 415 18.84 27.74 -18.81
C GLN A 415 19.11 26.77 -19.96
N ALA A 416 20.21 26.01 -19.92
CA ALA A 416 20.61 25.12 -20.99
C ALA A 416 19.94 23.73 -20.93
N TYR A 417 19.10 23.47 -19.90
CA TYR A 417 18.45 22.19 -19.68
C TYR A 417 16.98 22.28 -20.06
N GLU A 418 16.58 21.45 -21.03
CA GLU A 418 15.23 21.53 -21.63
C GLU A 418 14.19 20.67 -20.88
N ARG A 419 14.64 19.61 -20.20
CA ARG A 419 13.76 18.60 -19.57
C ARG A 419 13.78 18.63 -18.04
N VAL A 420 14.31 19.68 -17.46
CA VAL A 420 14.17 19.97 -16.02
C VAL A 420 12.76 20.51 -15.75
N PRO A 421 12.08 20.12 -14.65
CA PRO A 421 10.75 20.65 -14.33
C PRO A 421 10.71 22.19 -14.36
N ARG A 422 9.69 22.76 -15.00
CA ARG A 422 9.55 24.22 -15.11
C ARG A 422 9.44 24.89 -13.75
N GLU A 423 8.80 24.23 -12.79
CA GLU A 423 8.68 24.69 -11.41
C GLU A 423 10.06 24.95 -10.77
N TRP A 424 11.10 24.23 -11.21
CA TRP A 424 12.45 24.44 -10.70
C TRP A 424 13.15 25.56 -11.46
N THR A 425 13.05 25.59 -12.80
CA THR A 425 13.69 26.62 -13.61
C THR A 425 13.11 28.03 -13.36
N ASP A 426 11.82 28.11 -13.06
CA ASP A 426 11.12 29.38 -12.86
C ASP A 426 11.13 29.86 -11.40
N GLY A 427 11.35 28.97 -10.44
CA GLY A 427 11.14 29.25 -9.02
C GLY A 427 12.31 28.94 -8.08
N LEU A 428 13.37 28.25 -8.54
CA LEU A 428 14.46 27.83 -7.65
C LEU A 428 15.82 28.32 -8.13
N ASP A 429 16.67 28.69 -7.19
CA ASP A 429 18.09 28.91 -7.44
C ASP A 429 18.84 27.56 -7.54
N PHE A 430 19.59 27.38 -8.61
CA PHE A 430 20.41 26.20 -8.82
C PHE A 430 21.76 26.34 -8.11
N GLY A 431 22.18 25.28 -7.43
CA GLY A 431 23.54 25.15 -6.93
C GLY A 431 24.47 24.62 -8.03
N HIS A 432 25.76 24.83 -7.86
CA HIS A 432 26.79 24.32 -8.76
C HIS A 432 27.70 23.34 -8.00
N ALA A 433 27.82 22.14 -8.52
CA ALA A 433 28.69 21.09 -7.97
C ALA A 433 29.41 20.36 -9.12
N PRO A 434 30.37 21.01 -9.78
CA PRO A 434 31.08 20.44 -10.94
C PRO A 434 31.69 19.10 -10.57
N VAL A 435 31.34 18.06 -11.36
CA VAL A 435 31.75 16.66 -11.10
C VAL A 435 31.38 16.18 -9.71
N GLY A 436 30.32 16.75 -9.10
CA GLY A 436 29.84 16.38 -7.77
C GLY A 436 30.51 17.11 -6.59
N GLN A 437 31.48 17.99 -6.83
CA GLN A 437 32.09 18.84 -5.78
C GLN A 437 31.37 20.18 -5.69
N PRO A 438 30.66 20.48 -4.57
CA PRO A 438 30.01 21.78 -4.38
C PRO A 438 31.02 22.92 -4.44
N ASP A 439 30.70 23.96 -5.20
CA ASP A 439 31.44 25.22 -5.18
C ASP A 439 31.29 25.93 -3.82
N GLU A 440 31.99 27.03 -3.60
CA GLU A 440 31.97 27.76 -2.32
C GLU A 440 30.55 28.23 -1.91
N ARG A 441 29.75 28.71 -2.88
CA ARG A 441 28.36 29.16 -2.68
C ARG A 441 27.47 27.99 -2.27
N THR A 442 27.51 26.89 -3.01
CA THR A 442 26.72 25.68 -2.76
C THR A 442 27.13 24.99 -1.46
N GLY A 443 28.45 24.89 -1.21
CA GLY A 443 28.99 24.38 0.06
C GLY A 443 28.53 25.22 1.27
N GLY A 444 28.47 26.53 1.13
CA GLY A 444 27.94 27.45 2.13
C GLY A 444 26.45 27.25 2.39
N LEU A 445 25.65 26.99 1.34
CA LEU A 445 24.23 26.65 1.45
C LEU A 445 24.04 25.32 2.21
N LEU A 446 24.73 24.26 1.82
CA LEU A 446 24.64 22.94 2.45
C LEU A 446 24.99 23.00 3.94
N LYS A 447 26.06 23.73 4.31
CA LYS A 447 26.42 23.93 5.72
C LYS A 447 25.32 24.66 6.52
N ARG A 448 24.63 25.63 5.92
CA ARG A 448 23.51 26.32 6.59
C ARG A 448 22.31 25.34 6.77
N LEU A 449 21.98 24.54 5.76
CA LEU A 449 20.90 23.57 5.83
C LEU A 449 21.19 22.52 6.92
N ILE A 450 22.41 21.98 6.97
CA ILE A 450 22.84 21.00 7.99
C ILE A 450 22.76 21.62 9.40
N ARG A 451 23.21 22.87 9.58
CA ARG A 451 23.14 23.54 10.89
C ARG A 451 21.70 23.79 11.33
N ALA A 452 20.82 24.17 10.41
CA ALA A 452 19.40 24.42 10.71
C ALA A 452 18.67 23.17 11.24
N GLU A 453 19.07 21.97 10.79
CA GLU A 453 18.49 20.72 11.27
C GLU A 453 19.10 20.20 12.59
N ARG A 454 20.29 20.65 12.94
CA ARG A 454 21.00 20.25 14.17
C ARG A 454 20.79 21.19 15.35
N GLN A 455 20.21 22.36 15.11
CA GLN A 455 19.80 23.25 16.20
C GLN A 455 18.48 22.74 16.80
N PRO A 456 18.39 22.53 18.13
CA PRO A 456 17.12 22.23 18.77
C PRO A 456 16.14 23.38 18.45
N ARG A 457 14.98 23.03 17.94
CA ARG A 457 13.89 23.99 17.74
C ARG A 457 13.47 24.49 19.11
N ALA A 458 13.63 25.82 19.32
CA ALA A 458 13.20 26.52 20.52
C ALA A 458 11.67 26.51 20.64
#